data_974186c21d3b2419758db282e348afb2
#
_entry.id   974186c21d3b2419758db282e348afb2
#
_cell.length_a   1.000
_cell.length_b   1.000
_cell.length_c   1.000
_cell.angle_alpha   90.00
_cell.angle_beta   90.00
_cell.angle_gamma   90.00
#
_symmetry.space_group_name_H-M   'P 1'
#
loop_
_entity.id
_entity.type
_entity.pdbx_description
1 polymer ?
#
loop_
_entity_poly.entity_id
_entity_poly.type
_entity_poly.pdbx_seq_one_letter_code
_entity_poly.pdbx_strand_id
1 'polypeptide(L)'
;MIRVLVTSDPNYKGYTSWVLFKETLTNYLSKIQFEHECSINDIKILSNIQMAIAWARKNNVPCAPFKENWNDVDRVIAFDSGNPKMRKRIDKAKSLGLLVDVTFITLDKQ
;
A
#
# COMPACT_ATOMS: atom_id res chain seq x y z
N MET A 1 -10.86 10.25 -8.49
CA MET A 1 -10.45 8.97 -7.91
C MET A 1 -9.11 9.12 -7.23
N ILE A 2 -8.98 8.61 -6.02
CA ILE A 2 -7.75 8.69 -5.24
C ILE A 2 -6.91 7.46 -5.56
N ARG A 3 -5.69 7.66 -6.01
CA ARG A 3 -4.80 6.58 -6.42
C ARG A 3 -3.79 6.33 -5.32
N VAL A 4 -3.86 5.14 -4.73
CA VAL A 4 -3.07 4.76 -3.56
C VAL A 4 -2.06 3.70 -3.97
N LEU A 5 -0.78 4.02 -3.89
CA LEU A 5 0.29 3.04 -4.07
C LEU A 5 0.43 2.22 -2.79
N VAL A 6 0.29 0.91 -2.92
CA VAL A 6 0.55 -0.03 -1.83
C VAL A 6 1.82 -0.78 -2.15
N THR A 7 2.82 -0.63 -1.30
CA THR A 7 4.14 -1.24 -1.50
C THR A 7 4.61 -1.92 -0.23
N SER A 8 5.34 -3.01 -0.37
CA SER A 8 5.88 -3.75 0.77
C SER A 8 7.16 -4.48 0.37
N ASP A 9 7.89 -4.96 1.38
CA ASP A 9 8.98 -5.87 1.14
C ASP A 9 8.45 -7.12 0.43
N PRO A 10 9.06 -7.56 -0.69
CA PRO A 10 8.59 -8.73 -1.44
C PRO A 10 8.62 -10.03 -0.63
N ASN A 11 9.37 -10.08 0.46
CA ASN A 11 9.42 -11.24 1.35
C ASN A 11 8.33 -11.22 2.42
N TYR A 12 7.51 -10.16 2.49
CA TYR A 12 6.37 -10.08 3.40
C TYR A 12 5.20 -10.83 2.80
N LYS A 13 5.07 -12.11 3.15
CA LYS A 13 4.09 -13.03 2.60
C LYS A 13 3.78 -14.16 3.60
N GLY A 14 2.80 -14.99 3.28
CA GLY A 14 2.36 -16.08 4.12
C GLY A 14 1.07 -15.73 4.88
N TYR A 15 0.50 -16.73 5.56
CA TYR A 15 -0.82 -16.60 6.18
C TYR A 15 -0.85 -15.53 7.29
N THR A 16 0.12 -15.59 8.19
CA THR A 16 0.20 -14.60 9.30
C THR A 16 0.36 -13.19 8.76
N SER A 17 1.24 -13.02 7.77
CA SER A 17 1.44 -11.73 7.11
C SER A 17 0.18 -11.27 6.41
N TRP A 18 -0.56 -12.19 5.77
CA TRP A 18 -1.81 -11.86 5.08
C TRP A 18 -2.85 -11.30 6.03
N VAL A 19 -3.04 -11.94 7.20
CA VAL A 19 -4.02 -11.48 8.19
C VAL A 19 -3.69 -10.06 8.65
N LEU A 20 -2.43 -9.82 8.99
CA LEU A 20 -1.98 -8.51 9.45
C LEU A 20 -2.03 -7.46 8.34
N PHE A 21 -1.63 -7.85 7.14
CA PHE A 21 -1.66 -6.98 5.96
C PHE A 21 -3.08 -6.49 5.66
N LYS A 22 -4.04 -7.41 5.57
CA LYS A 22 -5.41 -7.02 5.21
C LYS A 22 -6.05 -6.12 6.26
N GLU A 23 -5.80 -6.39 7.54
CA GLU A 23 -6.31 -5.57 8.62
C GLU A 23 -5.72 -4.16 8.58
N THR A 24 -4.42 -4.05 8.43
CA THR A 24 -3.69 -2.78 8.36
C THR A 24 -4.11 -1.99 7.12
N LEU A 25 -4.19 -2.66 5.97
CA LEU A 25 -4.61 -2.00 4.73
C LEU A 25 -6.04 -1.47 4.84
N THR A 26 -6.94 -2.26 5.39
CA THR A 26 -8.34 -1.84 5.61
C THR A 26 -8.40 -0.58 6.49
N ASN A 27 -7.62 -0.56 7.57
CA ASN A 27 -7.58 0.58 8.48
C ASN A 27 -7.05 1.84 7.80
N TYR A 28 -5.98 1.73 7.01
CA TYR A 28 -5.43 2.88 6.28
C TYR A 28 -6.40 3.39 5.22
N LEU A 29 -7.07 2.49 4.50
CA LEU A 29 -8.03 2.92 3.49
C LEU A 29 -9.26 3.58 4.12
N SER A 30 -9.69 3.12 5.30
CA SER A 30 -10.75 3.78 6.04
C SER A 30 -10.36 5.20 6.46
N LYS A 31 -9.12 5.38 6.91
CA LYS A 31 -8.57 6.69 7.24
C LYS A 31 -8.56 7.62 6.01
N ILE A 32 -8.12 7.11 4.87
CA ILE A 32 -8.11 7.87 3.62
C ILE A 32 -9.53 8.27 3.21
N GLN A 33 -10.48 7.36 3.29
CA GLN A 33 -11.89 7.67 3.03
C GLN A 33 -12.39 8.80 3.92
N PHE A 34 -12.09 8.74 5.20
CA PHE A 34 -12.49 9.77 6.15
C PHE A 34 -11.86 11.13 5.81
N GLU A 35 -10.56 11.16 5.57
CA GLU A 35 -9.82 12.40 5.27
C GLU A 35 -10.29 13.06 3.98
N HIS A 36 -10.64 12.27 2.97
CA HIS A 36 -11.09 12.76 1.66
C HIS A 36 -12.60 12.81 1.50
N GLU A 37 -13.34 12.44 2.54
CA GLU A 37 -14.82 12.40 2.51
C GLU A 37 -15.34 11.62 1.31
N CYS A 38 -14.75 10.44 1.05
CA CYS A 38 -15.09 9.61 -0.10
C CYS A 38 -15.43 8.18 0.30
N SER A 39 -15.93 7.39 -0.66
CA SER A 39 -16.20 5.98 -0.46
C SER A 39 -15.06 5.11 -0.98
N ILE A 40 -15.09 3.82 -0.68
CA ILE A 40 -14.10 2.87 -1.19
C ILE A 40 -14.12 2.82 -2.73
N ASN A 41 -15.25 3.13 -3.34
CA ASN A 41 -15.39 3.14 -4.81
C ASN A 41 -14.61 4.28 -5.46
N ASP A 42 -14.20 5.27 -4.69
CA ASP A 42 -13.41 6.40 -5.17
C ASP A 42 -11.89 6.16 -5.06
N ILE A 43 -11.50 4.96 -4.64
CA ILE A 43 -10.09 4.60 -4.45
C ILE A 43 -9.68 3.58 -5.52
N LYS A 44 -8.50 3.81 -6.09
CA LYS A 44 -7.83 2.85 -6.97
C LYS A 44 -6.50 2.48 -6.35
N ILE A 45 -6.22 1.19 -6.27
CA ILE A 45 -4.94 0.69 -5.75
C ILE A 45 -3.96 0.51 -6.91
N LEU A 46 -2.75 1.04 -6.73
CA LEU A 46 -1.63 0.80 -7.62
C LEU A 46 -0.66 -0.09 -6.86
N SER A 47 -0.38 -1.29 -7.35
CA SER A 47 0.50 -2.19 -6.63
C SER A 47 0.99 -3.34 -7.51
N ASN A 48 2.20 -3.81 -7.21
CA ASN A 48 2.76 -5.04 -7.78
C ASN A 48 2.85 -6.14 -6.74
N ILE A 49 2.32 -5.91 -5.54
CA ILE A 49 2.38 -6.85 -4.42
C ILE A 49 1.17 -7.78 -4.48
N GLN A 50 1.42 -9.09 -4.45
CA GLN A 50 0.36 -10.09 -4.59
C GLN A 50 -0.73 -9.96 -3.53
N MET A 51 -0.36 -9.68 -2.29
CA MET A 51 -1.34 -9.49 -1.22
C MET A 51 -2.26 -8.29 -1.47
N ALA A 52 -1.71 -7.20 -2.01
CA ALA A 52 -2.52 -6.01 -2.33
C ALA A 52 -3.48 -6.30 -3.48
N ILE A 53 -3.02 -7.00 -4.50
CA ILE A 53 -3.84 -7.40 -5.65
C ILE A 53 -4.97 -8.32 -5.19
N ALA A 54 -4.65 -9.31 -4.35
CA ALA A 54 -5.64 -10.25 -3.81
C ALA A 54 -6.69 -9.52 -2.95
N TRP A 55 -6.25 -8.59 -2.10
CA TRP A 55 -7.15 -7.80 -1.28
C TRP A 55 -8.11 -6.97 -2.15
N ALA A 56 -7.58 -6.31 -3.16
CA ALA A 56 -8.37 -5.47 -4.07
C ALA A 56 -9.44 -6.30 -4.80
N ARG A 57 -9.07 -7.49 -5.28
CA ARG A 57 -10.01 -8.41 -5.92
C ARG A 57 -11.15 -8.82 -4.99
N LYS A 58 -10.79 -9.21 -3.77
CA LYS A 58 -11.76 -9.64 -2.76
C LYS A 58 -12.77 -8.56 -2.40
N ASN A 59 -12.32 -7.31 -2.42
CA ASN A 59 -13.12 -6.17 -1.97
C ASN A 59 -13.68 -5.35 -3.13
N ASN A 60 -13.54 -5.82 -4.36
CA ASN A 60 -14.01 -5.16 -5.57
C ASN A 60 -13.47 -3.72 -5.71
N VAL A 61 -12.21 -3.53 -5.34
CA VAL A 61 -11.52 -2.24 -5.48
C VAL A 61 -10.68 -2.28 -6.75
N PRO A 62 -10.77 -1.26 -7.61
CA PRO A 62 -9.94 -1.20 -8.81
C PRO A 62 -8.46 -1.28 -8.46
N CYS A 63 -7.71 -2.10 -9.19
CA CYS A 63 -6.29 -2.28 -8.97
C CYS A 63 -5.56 -2.37 -10.31
N ALA A 64 -4.42 -1.68 -10.39
CA ALA A 64 -3.55 -1.72 -11.56
C ALA A 64 -2.09 -1.84 -11.12
N PRO A 65 -1.21 -2.37 -11.99
CA PRO A 65 0.22 -2.42 -11.68
C PRO A 65 0.80 -1.01 -11.52
N PHE A 66 1.77 -0.89 -10.63
CA PHE A 66 2.54 0.34 -10.52
C PHE A 66 3.74 0.27 -11.47
N LYS A 67 3.80 1.16 -12.44
CA LYS A 67 4.84 1.20 -13.49
C LYS A 67 5.85 2.32 -13.24
N GLU A 68 6.11 2.65 -11.99
CA GLU A 68 7.03 3.71 -11.57
C GLU A 68 6.63 5.10 -12.06
N ASN A 69 5.38 5.30 -12.44
CA ASN A 69 4.86 6.60 -12.80
C ASN A 69 4.31 7.30 -11.55
N TRP A 70 5.17 8.04 -10.89
CA TRP A 70 4.83 8.73 -9.63
C TRP A 70 3.81 9.84 -9.80
N ASN A 71 3.62 10.35 -11.01
CA ASN A 71 2.60 11.36 -11.28
C ASN A 71 1.18 10.82 -11.11
N ASP A 72 1.02 9.50 -11.16
CA ASP A 72 -0.28 8.85 -10.98
C ASP A 72 -0.58 8.51 -9.52
N VAL A 73 0.30 8.85 -8.59
CA VAL A 73 0.16 8.47 -7.17
C VAL A 73 -0.31 9.67 -6.36
N ASP A 74 -1.38 9.47 -5.59
CA ASP A 74 -1.91 10.49 -4.67
C ASP A 74 -1.51 10.22 -3.21
N ARG A 75 -1.46 8.96 -2.81
CA ARG A 75 -1.11 8.53 -1.45
C ARG A 75 -0.27 7.25 -1.51
N VAL A 76 0.51 7.01 -0.47
CA VAL A 76 1.34 5.80 -0.38
C VAL A 76 1.08 5.10 0.95
N ILE A 77 0.92 3.78 0.89
CA ILE A 77 0.90 2.90 2.06
C ILE A 77 2.09 1.95 1.91
N ALA A 78 2.99 1.95 2.89
CA ALA A 78 4.22 1.17 2.83
C ALA A 78 4.35 0.23 4.02
N PHE A 79 4.68 -1.02 3.73
CA PHE A 79 4.99 -2.04 4.75
C PHE A 79 6.50 -2.25 4.73
N ASP A 80 7.18 -1.68 5.72
CA ASP A 80 8.64 -1.55 5.74
C ASP A 80 9.27 -2.52 6.75
N SER A 81 10.11 -3.43 6.24
CA SER A 81 10.88 -4.36 7.06
C SER A 81 12.29 -3.87 7.37
N GLY A 82 12.61 -2.63 7.00
CA GLY A 82 13.96 -2.09 7.09
C GLY A 82 14.79 -2.31 5.83
N ASN A 83 14.19 -2.81 4.76
CA ASN A 83 14.86 -3.05 3.48
C ASN A 83 15.29 -1.71 2.86
N PRO A 84 16.59 -1.57 2.45
CA PRO A 84 17.07 -0.31 1.84
C PRO A 84 16.30 0.13 0.60
N LYS A 85 15.82 -0.80 -0.22
CA LYS A 85 15.01 -0.48 -1.41
C LYS A 85 13.68 0.13 -1.01
N MET A 86 13.05 -0.39 0.04
CA MET A 86 11.79 0.15 0.55
C MET A 86 12.00 1.54 1.12
N ARG A 87 13.08 1.75 1.84
CA ARG A 87 13.45 3.04 2.39
C ARG A 87 13.62 4.09 1.28
N LYS A 88 14.30 3.73 0.20
CA LYS A 88 14.46 4.62 -0.96
C LYS A 88 13.12 4.99 -1.58
N ARG A 89 12.20 4.03 -1.67
CA ARG A 89 10.86 4.27 -2.21
C ARG A 89 10.06 5.21 -1.33
N ILE A 90 10.13 5.03 -0.02
CA ILE A 90 9.47 5.91 0.95
C ILE A 90 10.05 7.33 0.84
N ASP A 91 11.38 7.45 0.79
CA ASP A 91 12.05 8.74 0.67
C ASP A 91 11.69 9.44 -0.64
N LYS A 92 11.60 8.69 -1.73
CA LYS A 92 11.15 9.22 -3.03
C LYS A 92 9.75 9.80 -2.93
N ALA A 93 8.81 9.06 -2.33
CA ALA A 93 7.44 9.51 -2.16
C ALA A 93 7.38 10.80 -1.33
N LYS A 94 8.12 10.86 -0.23
CA LYS A 94 8.19 12.04 0.63
C LYS A 94 8.79 13.24 -0.11
N SER A 95 9.81 13.01 -0.93
CA SER A 95 10.44 14.08 -1.71
C SER A 95 9.50 14.70 -2.74
N LEU A 96 8.48 13.95 -3.15
CA LEU A 96 7.45 14.41 -4.08
C LEU A 96 6.26 15.06 -3.38
N GLY A 97 6.32 15.20 -2.05
CA GLY A 97 5.25 15.81 -1.26
C GLY A 97 4.07 14.89 -1.00
N LEU A 98 4.21 13.59 -1.27
CA LEU A 98 3.14 12.63 -1.03
C LEU A 98 3.04 12.25 0.44
N LEU A 99 1.81 12.06 0.91
CA LEU A 99 1.57 11.51 2.25
C LEU A 99 1.83 10.01 2.23
N VAL A 100 2.67 9.55 3.15
CA VAL A 100 3.07 8.14 3.25
C VAL A 100 2.67 7.61 4.62
N ASP A 101 1.84 6.58 4.64
CA ASP A 101 1.53 5.82 5.84
C ASP A 101 2.45 4.61 5.89
N VAL A 102 3.28 4.53 6.92
CA VAL A 102 4.29 3.47 7.05
C VAL A 102 3.92 2.55 8.20
N THR A 103 3.91 1.26 7.94
CA THR A 103 3.82 0.22 8.96
C THR A 103 5.12 -0.56 8.96
N PHE A 104 5.78 -0.63 10.11
CA PHE A 104 6.98 -1.43 10.27
C PHE A 104 6.57 -2.88 10.47
N ILE A 105 7.17 -3.77 9.69
CA ILE A 105 6.86 -5.19 9.71
C ILE A 105 8.11 -5.99 10.06
N THR A 106 7.89 -7.18 10.60
CA THR A 106 8.94 -8.16 10.86
C THR A 106 8.75 -9.31 9.89
N LEU A 107 9.82 -9.69 9.19
CA LEU A 107 9.79 -10.85 8.32
C LEU A 107 10.00 -12.11 9.15
N ASP A 108 9.23 -13.17 8.80
CA ASP A 108 9.42 -14.47 9.43
C ASP A 108 10.79 -15.02 9.03
N LYS A 109 11.57 -15.41 10.03
CA LYS A 109 12.82 -16.13 9.79
C LYS A 109 12.52 -17.58 9.54
N GLN A 110 12.90 -18.04 8.40
CA GLN A 110 12.84 -19.47 8.08
C GLN A 110 14.17 -20.13 8.31
#